data_be0d7efb185b6be94d6b450a1249270c
#
_entry.id   be0d7efb185b6be94d6b450a1249270c
#
_cell.length_a   1.000
_cell.length_b   1.000
_cell.length_c   1.000
_cell.angle_alpha   90.00
_cell.angle_beta   90.00
_cell.angle_gamma   90.00
#
_symmetry.space_group_name_H-M   'P 1'
#
loop_
_entity.id
_entity.type
_entity.pdbx_description
1 polymer ?
#
loop_
_entity_poly.entity_id
_entity_poly.type
_entity_poly.pdbx_seq_one_letter_code
_entity_poly.pdbx_strand_id
1 'polypeptide(L)'
;MSNAYRDLTHLVERLHRRLLDVVRAELTRADINDLNGVQALLLVNVGENEIAVRDLVERGYYLGSNVSYNIRKLTELGYLQQKPTKHDRRSVTVVPTDKAKRAIQAVRDGEVAHAERYGTALAGLSDVETIGEALKRLEFIWTEDLGRSGR
;
A
#
# COMPACT_ATOMS: atom_id res chain seq x y z
N MET A 1 13.74 -5.41 -27.68
CA MET A 1 13.35 -4.46 -26.61
C MET A 1 11.87 -4.59 -26.20
N SER A 2 10.94 -4.72 -27.14
CA SER A 2 9.51 -4.81 -26.81
C SER A 2 9.11 -5.98 -25.91
N ASN A 3 9.73 -7.15 -26.06
CA ASN A 3 9.41 -8.33 -25.22
C ASN A 3 9.86 -8.16 -23.79
N ALA A 4 11.08 -7.67 -23.54
CA ALA A 4 11.61 -7.47 -22.18
C ALA A 4 10.78 -6.45 -21.39
N TYR A 5 10.35 -5.37 -22.03
CA TYR A 5 9.49 -4.38 -21.38
C TYR A 5 8.11 -4.96 -21.03
N ARG A 6 7.49 -5.71 -21.95
CA ARG A 6 6.23 -6.39 -21.69
C ARG A 6 6.37 -7.42 -20.55
N ASP A 7 7.44 -8.20 -20.55
CA ASP A 7 7.71 -9.17 -19.50
C ASP A 7 7.88 -8.48 -18.14
N LEU A 8 8.56 -7.32 -18.10
CA LEU A 8 8.68 -6.49 -16.90
C LEU A 8 7.31 -6.01 -16.40
N THR A 9 6.44 -5.49 -17.26
CA THR A 9 5.11 -5.02 -16.85
C THR A 9 4.24 -6.14 -16.30
N HIS A 10 4.27 -7.32 -16.93
CA HIS A 10 3.58 -8.52 -16.43
C HIS A 10 4.17 -9.00 -15.09
N LEU A 11 5.49 -8.87 -14.90
CA LEU A 11 6.13 -9.21 -13.63
C LEU A 11 5.69 -8.25 -12.51
N VAL A 12 5.65 -6.95 -12.77
CA VAL A 12 5.18 -5.94 -11.80
C VAL A 12 3.75 -6.28 -11.33
N GLU A 13 2.87 -6.63 -12.26
CA GLU A 13 1.49 -7.02 -11.94
C GLU A 13 1.42 -8.30 -11.07
N ARG A 14 2.21 -9.32 -11.42
CA ARG A 14 2.29 -10.55 -10.61
C ARG A 14 2.89 -10.30 -9.23
N LEU A 15 3.94 -9.48 -9.15
CA LEU A 15 4.58 -9.12 -7.88
C LEU A 15 3.61 -8.37 -6.96
N HIS A 16 2.79 -7.48 -7.51
CA HIS A 16 1.76 -6.81 -6.71
C HIS A 16 0.80 -7.82 -6.05
N ARG A 17 0.31 -8.80 -6.80
CA ARG A 17 -0.55 -9.86 -6.23
C ARG A 17 0.18 -10.68 -5.17
N ARG A 18 1.45 -11.05 -5.41
CA ARG A 18 2.25 -11.79 -4.44
C ARG A 18 2.54 -11.00 -3.18
N LEU A 19 2.76 -9.69 -3.31
CA LEU A 19 2.91 -8.81 -2.15
C LEU A 19 1.67 -8.83 -1.26
N LEU A 20 0.47 -8.82 -1.84
CA LEU A 20 -0.78 -8.94 -1.07
C LEU A 20 -0.87 -10.27 -0.32
N ASP A 21 -0.45 -11.37 -0.94
CA ASP A 21 -0.40 -12.70 -0.29
C ASP A 21 0.62 -12.70 0.88
N VAL A 22 1.79 -12.10 0.68
CA VAL A 22 2.83 -11.96 1.71
C VAL A 22 2.30 -11.16 2.91
N VAL A 23 1.70 -10.00 2.66
CA VAL A 23 1.12 -9.15 3.71
C VAL A 23 0.04 -9.90 4.48
N ARG A 24 -0.83 -10.64 3.80
CA ARG A 24 -1.85 -11.45 4.45
C ARG A 24 -1.25 -12.56 5.32
N ALA A 25 -0.17 -13.20 4.87
CA ALA A 25 0.52 -14.22 5.65
C ALA A 25 1.11 -13.64 6.96
N GLU A 26 1.69 -12.43 6.90
CA GLU A 26 2.21 -11.76 8.10
C GLU A 26 1.10 -11.38 9.08
N LEU A 27 -0.04 -10.90 8.59
CA LEU A 27 -1.20 -10.63 9.43
C LEU A 27 -1.70 -11.91 10.13
N THR A 28 -1.77 -13.02 9.40
CA THR A 28 -2.17 -14.33 9.96
C THR A 28 -1.21 -14.79 11.06
N ARG A 29 0.09 -14.59 10.88
CA ARG A 29 1.10 -14.88 11.93
C ARG A 29 0.93 -14.03 13.18
N ALA A 30 0.40 -12.83 13.03
CA ALA A 30 0.06 -11.92 14.13
C ALA A 30 -1.37 -12.12 14.66
N ASP A 31 -2.04 -13.20 14.26
CA ASP A 31 -3.43 -13.54 14.65
C ASP A 31 -4.46 -12.46 14.21
N ILE A 32 -4.20 -11.80 13.08
CA ILE A 32 -5.10 -10.83 12.46
C ILE A 32 -5.70 -11.47 11.21
N ASN A 33 -6.95 -11.90 11.28
CA ASN A 33 -7.60 -12.70 10.25
C ASN A 33 -8.80 -12.01 9.56
N ASP A 34 -9.15 -10.80 9.98
CA ASP A 34 -10.27 -10.02 9.49
C ASP A 34 -9.90 -8.94 8.46
N LEU A 35 -8.62 -8.89 8.06
CA LEU A 35 -8.10 -8.00 7.01
C LEU A 35 -7.64 -8.78 5.78
N ASN A 36 -7.88 -8.23 4.60
CA ASN A 36 -7.18 -8.65 3.39
C ASN A 36 -5.92 -7.80 3.15
N GLY A 37 -5.08 -8.21 2.18
CA GLY A 37 -3.83 -7.51 1.88
C GLY A 37 -4.03 -6.07 1.42
N VAL A 38 -5.07 -5.78 0.64
CA VAL A 38 -5.39 -4.43 0.17
C VAL A 38 -5.74 -3.52 1.35
N GLN A 39 -6.57 -3.98 2.27
CA GLN A 39 -6.97 -3.24 3.46
C GLN A 39 -5.77 -2.99 4.39
N ALA A 40 -4.90 -3.97 4.55
CA ALA A 40 -3.70 -3.84 5.35
C ALA A 40 -2.73 -2.79 4.77
N LEU A 41 -2.48 -2.80 3.46
CA LEU A 41 -1.65 -1.80 2.81
C LEU A 41 -2.29 -0.40 2.86
N LEU A 42 -3.61 -0.31 2.78
CA LEU A 42 -4.32 0.94 2.97
C LEU A 42 -4.10 1.50 4.38
N LEU A 43 -4.17 0.66 5.41
CA LEU A 43 -3.86 1.06 6.80
C LEU A 43 -2.40 1.53 6.94
N VAL A 44 -1.44 0.86 6.31
CA VAL A 44 -0.03 1.29 6.30
C VAL A 44 0.10 2.68 5.68
N ASN A 45 -0.64 2.97 4.61
CA ASN A 45 -0.66 4.30 3.97
C ASN A 45 -1.38 5.37 4.81
N VAL A 46 -2.40 5.01 5.58
CA VAL A 46 -2.99 5.90 6.59
C VAL A 46 -1.93 6.25 7.64
N GLY A 47 -1.16 5.27 8.10
CA GLY A 47 -0.15 5.46 9.13
C GLY A 47 -0.75 5.61 10.52
N GLU A 48 -0.02 6.31 11.39
CA GLU A 48 -0.38 6.43 12.82
C GLU A 48 -1.17 7.70 13.15
N ASN A 49 -1.26 8.62 12.21
CA ASN A 49 -1.91 9.91 12.38
C ASN A 49 -3.20 9.99 11.56
N GLU A 50 -4.02 10.96 11.90
CA GLU A 50 -5.18 11.27 11.10
C GLU A 50 -4.81 11.79 9.71
N ILE A 51 -5.59 11.43 8.71
CA ILE A 51 -5.39 11.85 7.32
C ILE A 51 -6.73 12.12 6.64
N ALA A 52 -6.80 13.17 5.83
CA ALA A 52 -7.94 13.39 4.96
C ALA A 52 -8.01 12.30 3.87
N VAL A 53 -9.18 11.79 3.58
CA VAL A 53 -9.38 10.74 2.56
C VAL A 53 -8.84 11.18 1.20
N ARG A 54 -9.00 12.45 0.85
CA ARG A 54 -8.45 13.03 -0.38
C ARG A 54 -6.93 12.86 -0.47
N ASP A 55 -6.22 13.18 0.62
CA ASP A 55 -4.76 13.07 0.66
C ASP A 55 -4.32 11.61 0.61
N LEU A 56 -5.09 10.71 1.19
CA LEU A 56 -4.86 9.27 1.11
C LEU A 56 -5.00 8.75 -0.33
N VAL A 57 -6.01 9.21 -1.07
CA VAL A 57 -6.20 8.86 -2.50
C VAL A 57 -5.02 9.35 -3.33
N GLU A 58 -4.60 10.60 -3.16
CA GLU A 58 -3.47 11.18 -3.88
C GLU A 58 -2.16 10.47 -3.57
N ARG A 59 -1.88 10.23 -2.28
CA ARG A 59 -0.65 9.59 -1.82
C ARG A 59 -0.50 8.14 -2.29
N GLY A 60 -1.58 7.38 -2.31
CA GLY A 60 -1.59 5.97 -2.65
C GLY A 60 -1.93 5.66 -4.09
N TYR A 61 -2.20 6.66 -4.95
CA TYR A 61 -2.68 6.48 -6.32
C TYR A 61 -3.92 5.59 -6.43
N TYR A 62 -4.77 5.61 -5.40
CA TYR A 62 -5.98 4.80 -5.36
C TYR A 62 -7.10 5.39 -6.20
N LEU A 63 -7.96 4.52 -6.73
CA LEU A 63 -9.26 4.95 -7.22
C LEU A 63 -10.15 5.34 -6.02
N GLY A 64 -10.75 6.52 -6.05
CA GLY A 64 -11.53 7.05 -4.94
C GLY A 64 -12.67 6.14 -4.49
N SER A 65 -13.34 5.42 -5.42
CA SER A 65 -14.39 4.44 -5.11
C SER A 65 -13.88 3.26 -4.28
N ASN A 66 -12.69 2.74 -4.60
CA ASN A 66 -12.06 1.64 -3.86
C ASN A 66 -11.65 2.07 -2.46
N VAL A 67 -11.11 3.28 -2.31
CA VAL A 67 -10.75 3.85 -1.00
C VAL A 67 -12.00 4.01 -0.14
N SER A 68 -13.06 4.61 -0.67
CA SER A 68 -14.31 4.81 0.08
C SER A 68 -14.92 3.50 0.56
N TYR A 69 -14.92 2.46 -0.26
CA TYR A 69 -15.40 1.14 0.10
C TYR A 69 -14.55 0.53 1.25
N ASN A 70 -13.23 0.55 1.12
CA ASN A 70 -12.33 -0.04 2.11
C ASN A 70 -12.32 0.76 3.42
N ILE A 71 -12.40 2.09 3.39
CA ILE A 71 -12.53 2.91 4.59
C ILE A 71 -13.80 2.56 5.36
N ARG A 72 -14.92 2.37 4.67
CA ARG A 72 -16.17 1.94 5.31
C ARG A 72 -16.00 0.58 5.97
N LYS A 73 -15.40 -0.40 5.27
CA LYS A 73 -15.12 -1.73 5.83
C LYS A 73 -14.18 -1.68 7.03
N LEU A 74 -13.11 -0.92 6.94
CA LEU A 74 -12.16 -0.75 8.03
C LEU A 74 -12.78 -0.03 9.25
N THR A 75 -13.73 0.87 9.01
CA THR A 75 -14.51 1.52 10.08
C THR A 75 -15.45 0.51 10.76
N GLU A 76 -16.18 -0.29 9.98
CA GLU A 76 -17.04 -1.36 10.49
C GLU A 76 -16.27 -2.39 11.34
N LEU A 77 -15.04 -2.71 10.94
CA LEU A 77 -14.16 -3.64 11.65
C LEU A 77 -13.42 -3.01 12.85
N GLY A 78 -13.57 -1.71 13.07
CA GLY A 78 -12.98 -1.00 14.21
C GLY A 78 -11.51 -0.59 14.03
N TYR A 79 -10.98 -0.61 12.81
CA TYR A 79 -9.63 -0.13 12.51
C TYR A 79 -9.55 1.37 12.33
N LEU A 80 -10.58 1.99 11.78
CA LEU A 80 -10.64 3.42 11.53
C LEU A 80 -11.85 4.05 12.19
N GLN A 81 -11.71 5.32 12.54
CA GLN A 81 -12.81 6.22 12.86
C GLN A 81 -12.86 7.31 11.80
N GLN A 82 -14.06 7.74 11.44
CA GLN A 82 -14.26 8.84 10.50
C GLN A 82 -14.74 10.08 11.25
N LYS A 83 -14.19 11.23 10.86
CA LYS A 83 -14.65 12.52 11.35
C LYS A 83 -14.70 13.56 10.21
N PRO A 84 -15.56 14.59 10.29
CA PRO A 84 -15.53 15.70 9.34
C PRO A 84 -14.17 16.41 9.39
N THR A 85 -13.66 16.83 8.23
CA THR A 85 -12.44 17.65 8.18
C THR A 85 -12.74 19.05 8.73
N LYS A 86 -11.85 19.60 9.58
CA LYS A 86 -12.05 20.88 10.31
C LYS A 86 -12.38 22.08 9.42
N HIS A 87 -11.88 22.10 8.17
CA HIS A 87 -11.99 23.23 7.25
C HIS A 87 -12.86 22.96 6.03
N ASP A 88 -13.32 21.72 5.85
CA ASP A 88 -14.18 21.33 4.72
C ASP A 88 -15.16 20.24 5.16
N ARG A 89 -16.43 20.62 5.34
CA ARG A 89 -17.51 19.68 5.72
C ARG A 89 -17.82 18.61 4.66
N ARG A 90 -17.29 18.79 3.44
CA ARG A 90 -17.42 17.82 2.34
C ARG A 90 -16.32 16.76 2.34
N SER A 91 -15.25 16.98 3.09
CA SER A 91 -14.14 16.06 3.25
C SER A 91 -14.29 15.22 4.51
N VAL A 92 -13.83 13.98 4.43
CA VAL A 92 -13.76 13.06 5.55
C VAL A 92 -12.31 12.87 5.95
N THR A 93 -12.04 12.94 7.24
CA THR A 93 -10.75 12.56 7.85
C THR A 93 -10.90 11.22 8.52
N VAL A 94 -9.93 10.34 8.33
CA VAL A 94 -9.84 9.06 9.01
C VAL A 94 -8.79 9.10 10.10
N VAL A 95 -9.11 8.46 11.23
CA VAL A 95 -8.26 8.37 12.41
C VAL A 95 -8.00 6.89 12.70
N PRO A 96 -6.74 6.43 12.69
CA PRO A 96 -6.42 5.05 13.03
C PRO A 96 -6.66 4.79 14.52
N THR A 97 -7.29 3.66 14.82
CA THR A 97 -7.46 3.16 16.18
C THR A 97 -6.23 2.41 16.67
N ASP A 98 -6.18 2.04 17.94
CA ASP A 98 -5.10 1.17 18.46
C ASP A 98 -5.10 -0.20 17.77
N LYS A 99 -6.27 -0.69 17.36
CA LYS A 99 -6.39 -1.90 16.53
C LYS A 99 -5.68 -1.74 15.18
N ALA A 100 -5.83 -0.59 14.53
CA ALA A 100 -5.11 -0.27 13.29
C ALA A 100 -3.59 -0.21 13.50
N LYS A 101 -3.14 0.45 14.55
CA LYS A 101 -1.71 0.58 14.86
C LYS A 101 -1.04 -0.79 15.06
N ARG A 102 -1.73 -1.73 15.71
CA ARG A 102 -1.25 -3.12 15.85
C ARG A 102 -1.13 -3.82 14.50
N ALA A 103 -2.11 -3.67 13.62
CA ALA A 103 -2.06 -4.26 12.28
C ALA A 103 -0.94 -3.64 11.43
N ILE A 104 -0.76 -2.33 11.47
CA ILE A 104 0.32 -1.62 10.79
C ILE A 104 1.68 -2.13 11.30
N GLN A 105 1.83 -2.27 12.61
CA GLN A 105 3.08 -2.78 13.19
C GLN A 105 3.36 -4.22 12.77
N ALA A 106 2.34 -5.09 12.73
CA ALA A 106 2.50 -6.46 12.26
C ALA A 106 3.00 -6.53 10.80
N VAL A 107 2.50 -5.66 9.92
CA VAL A 107 3.00 -5.57 8.53
C VAL A 107 4.45 -5.11 8.51
N ARG A 108 4.80 -4.06 9.26
CA ARG A 108 6.18 -3.54 9.33
C ARG A 108 7.17 -4.57 9.88
N ASP A 109 6.79 -5.29 10.94
CA ASP A 109 7.62 -6.35 11.51
C ASP A 109 7.82 -7.50 10.50
N GLY A 110 6.78 -7.82 9.73
CA GLY A 110 6.85 -8.76 8.62
C GLY A 110 7.82 -8.31 7.53
N GLU A 111 7.81 -7.03 7.15
CA GLU A 111 8.74 -6.47 6.16
C GLU A 111 10.19 -6.60 6.63
N VAL A 112 10.48 -6.32 7.91
CA VAL A 112 11.82 -6.47 8.50
C VAL A 112 12.25 -7.95 8.46
N ALA A 113 11.39 -8.86 8.91
CA ALA A 113 11.68 -10.30 8.90
C ALA A 113 11.90 -10.84 7.48
N HIS A 114 11.17 -10.32 6.49
CA HIS A 114 11.38 -10.64 5.07
C HIS A 114 12.71 -10.11 4.55
N ALA A 115 13.07 -8.87 4.89
CA ALA A 115 14.35 -8.29 4.49
C ALA A 115 15.53 -9.10 5.03
N GLU A 116 15.48 -9.55 6.29
CA GLU A 116 16.50 -10.38 6.89
C GLU A 116 16.61 -11.76 6.23
N ARG A 117 15.47 -12.35 5.87
CA ARG A 117 15.41 -13.72 5.32
C ARG A 117 15.76 -13.79 3.84
N TYR A 118 15.35 -12.83 3.05
CA TYR A 118 15.39 -12.88 1.60
C TYR A 118 16.28 -11.80 0.94
N GLY A 119 16.67 -10.77 1.68
CA GLY A 119 17.48 -9.68 1.14
C GLY A 119 18.79 -10.16 0.53
N THR A 120 19.45 -11.14 1.15
CA THR A 120 20.69 -11.74 0.64
C THR A 120 20.50 -12.59 -0.62
N ALA A 121 19.31 -13.16 -0.83
CA ALA A 121 19.01 -13.96 -2.01
C ALA A 121 18.96 -13.10 -3.30
N LEU A 122 18.64 -11.81 -3.16
CA LEU A 122 18.63 -10.85 -4.26
C LEU A 122 20.03 -10.29 -4.56
N ALA A 123 20.91 -10.24 -3.57
CA ALA A 123 22.24 -9.63 -3.69
C ALA A 123 23.15 -10.32 -4.74
N GLY A 124 22.86 -11.56 -5.12
CA GLY A 124 23.60 -12.28 -6.17
C GLY A 124 23.23 -11.87 -7.61
N LEU A 125 22.13 -11.13 -7.80
CA LEU A 125 21.62 -10.71 -9.11
C LEU A 125 21.82 -9.21 -9.34
N SER A 126 21.52 -8.42 -8.34
CA SER A 126 21.71 -6.97 -8.25
C SER A 126 21.50 -6.56 -6.81
N ASP A 127 21.99 -5.38 -6.40
CA ASP A 127 21.61 -4.87 -5.10
C ASP A 127 20.15 -4.40 -5.10
N VAL A 128 19.49 -4.47 -3.96
CA VAL A 128 18.07 -4.11 -3.80
C VAL A 128 17.84 -2.61 -4.09
N GLU A 129 18.85 -1.78 -3.82
CA GLU A 129 18.80 -0.34 -4.08
C GLU A 129 18.72 -0.06 -5.58
N THR A 130 19.56 -0.71 -6.39
CA THR A 130 19.54 -0.57 -7.85
C THR A 130 18.18 -1.00 -8.44
N ILE A 131 17.62 -2.10 -7.96
CA ILE A 131 16.28 -2.55 -8.37
C ILE A 131 15.23 -1.49 -7.99
N GLY A 132 15.30 -0.98 -6.77
CA GLY A 132 14.40 0.06 -6.27
C GLY A 132 14.46 1.34 -7.11
N GLU A 133 15.65 1.82 -7.46
CA GLU A 133 15.83 3.00 -8.31
C GLU A 133 15.26 2.79 -9.73
N ALA A 134 15.44 1.61 -10.32
CA ALA A 134 14.86 1.29 -11.61
C ALA A 134 13.32 1.30 -11.58
N LEU A 135 12.71 0.75 -10.54
CA LEU A 135 11.26 0.74 -10.35
C LEU A 135 10.69 2.15 -10.08
N LYS A 136 11.36 2.96 -9.26
CA LYS A 136 10.98 4.37 -9.04
C LYS A 136 11.01 5.17 -10.34
N ARG A 137 12.01 4.94 -11.19
CA ARG A 137 12.08 5.59 -12.50
C ARG A 137 10.92 5.18 -13.41
N LEU A 138 10.54 3.92 -13.39
CA LEU A 138 9.38 3.40 -14.13
C LEU A 138 8.08 4.03 -13.63
N GLU A 139 7.88 4.10 -12.32
CA GLU A 139 6.74 4.75 -11.68
C GLU A 139 6.64 6.23 -12.10
N PHE A 140 7.76 6.96 -12.05
CA PHE A 140 7.80 8.35 -12.48
C PHE A 140 7.38 8.53 -13.94
N ILE A 141 7.91 7.70 -14.85
CA ILE A 141 7.59 7.75 -16.29
C ILE A 141 6.07 7.51 -16.50
N TRP A 142 5.51 6.52 -15.83
CA TRP A 142 4.07 6.23 -15.94
C TRP A 142 3.21 7.35 -15.37
N THR A 143 3.62 7.96 -14.27
CA THR A 143 2.91 9.09 -13.65
C THR A 143 2.88 10.30 -14.58
N GLU A 144 4.00 10.64 -15.21
CA GLU A 144 4.10 11.74 -16.17
C GLU A 144 3.24 11.48 -17.43
N ASP A 145 3.23 10.26 -17.94
CA ASP A 145 2.44 9.89 -19.12
C ASP A 145 0.94 9.97 -18.84
N LEU A 146 0.48 9.47 -17.69
CA LEU A 146 -0.90 9.59 -17.26
C LEU A 146 -1.32 11.05 -17.02
N GLY A 147 -0.45 11.87 -16.47
CA GLY A 147 -0.69 13.29 -16.25
C GLY A 147 -0.85 14.09 -17.56
N ARG A 148 -0.22 13.64 -18.64
CA ARG A 148 -0.36 14.24 -19.99
C ARG A 148 -1.61 13.79 -20.73
N SER A 149 -2.05 12.55 -20.48
CA SER A 149 -3.22 11.95 -21.15
C SER A 149 -4.56 12.40 -20.56
N GLY A 150 -4.56 13.04 -19.42
CA GLY A 150 -5.75 13.55 -18.71
C GLY A 150 -6.08 15.02 -18.96
N ARG A 151 -5.41 15.66 -19.92
CA ARG A 151 -5.68 17.07 -20.33
C ARG A 151 -6.36 17.15 -21.67
#